data_4b0ae94756761be2de0872062dbfcbd6
#
_entry.id   4b0ae94756761be2de0872062dbfcbd6
#
_cell.length_a   1.000
_cell.length_b   1.000
_cell.length_c   1.000
_cell.angle_alpha   90.00
_cell.angle_beta   90.00
_cell.angle_gamma   90.00
#
_symmetry.space_group_name_H-M   'P 1'
#
loop_
_entity.id
_entity.type
_entity.pdbx_description
1 polymer ?
#
loop_
_entity_poly.entity_id
_entity_poly.type
_entity_poly.pdbx_seq_one_letter_code
_entity_poly.pdbx_strand_id
1 'polypeptide(L)'
;MSWQQFKSQYLVRFWAPLPAVIAAGILSTYYFGMTGTFWAVTGEFTRWGGHVLQWFGLHPEQWGYFKVIGLEGTPLQRIDGRMIIGMFAGCIAAALWANNIKLRQPQHRIRIVQALLGGIIAGFGARLAMGCNLAAFFTGIPQFSLHAWFFALATAAGSYFGAKFTLLPVFRIPVKLQKVKAAAPLTQKPEQARRRFRLGMAIFGLALAWSLWTLFEAPRLGIAMLFGIGFGLLIERAQICFTSAFRDLWITGRTHMAKAIIIGMAVSAIGIFSYVQLGVAPKIMWAGPNAVLGGLLFGFGIVLAGGCETGWMYRAVEGQVHYWWVGLGNIIGATLLAYYWDDFAPALATDYDKINLLDTFGPIGGLLVTYLLLALAFAAMLWWEKRFFRAKPEAQVVNLRSVP
;
A
#
# COMPACT_ATOMS: atom_id res chain seq x y z
N MET A 1 16.12 6.70 -29.50
CA MET A 1 15.05 5.77 -29.08
C MET A 1 13.78 6.13 -29.84
N SER A 2 13.18 5.19 -30.61
CA SER A 2 11.94 5.49 -31.34
C SER A 2 10.75 5.59 -30.36
N TRP A 3 9.68 6.32 -30.74
CA TRP A 3 8.45 6.39 -29.94
C TRP A 3 7.86 5.01 -29.61
N GLN A 4 7.92 4.08 -30.52
CA GLN A 4 7.43 2.72 -30.30
C GLN A 4 8.26 1.96 -29.26
N GLN A 5 9.58 2.13 -29.26
CA GLN A 5 10.47 1.56 -28.23
C GLN A 5 10.20 2.16 -26.87
N PHE A 6 10.10 3.49 -26.77
CA PHE A 6 9.76 4.19 -25.53
C PHE A 6 8.42 3.70 -24.98
N LYS A 7 7.37 3.70 -25.80
CA LYS A 7 6.04 3.23 -25.43
C LYS A 7 6.06 1.78 -24.91
N SER A 8 6.72 0.89 -25.65
CA SER A 8 6.81 -0.53 -25.24
C SER A 8 7.53 -0.71 -23.92
N GLN A 9 8.66 -0.03 -23.73
CA GLN A 9 9.54 -0.23 -22.59
C GLN A 9 9.01 0.42 -21.30
N TYR A 10 8.48 1.66 -21.39
CA TYR A 10 8.14 2.46 -20.22
C TYR A 10 6.64 2.54 -19.94
N LEU A 11 5.78 2.46 -20.94
CA LEU A 11 4.34 2.60 -20.72
C LEU A 11 3.58 1.27 -20.74
N VAL A 12 4.08 0.24 -21.45
CA VAL A 12 3.38 -1.03 -21.62
C VAL A 12 3.95 -2.14 -20.75
N ARG A 13 5.27 -2.30 -20.70
CA ARG A 13 5.91 -3.35 -19.88
C ARG A 13 5.83 -3.02 -18.41
N PHE A 14 5.77 -4.07 -17.57
CA PHE A 14 5.94 -3.92 -16.13
C PHE A 14 7.37 -3.50 -15.79
N TRP A 15 7.49 -2.65 -14.81
CA TRP A 15 8.79 -2.17 -14.32
C TRP A 15 9.38 -3.15 -13.33
N ALA A 16 10.70 -3.21 -13.29
CA ALA A 16 11.39 -4.01 -12.28
C ALA A 16 11.09 -3.45 -10.87
N PRO A 17 10.79 -4.31 -9.87
CA PRO A 17 10.38 -3.87 -8.54
C PRO A 17 11.41 -2.98 -7.85
N LEU A 18 12.71 -3.33 -7.88
CA LEU A 18 13.74 -2.60 -7.15
C LEU A 18 13.86 -1.12 -7.57
N PRO A 19 14.10 -0.77 -8.84
CA PRO A 19 14.17 0.64 -9.24
C PRO A 19 12.86 1.39 -9.01
N ALA A 20 11.71 0.72 -9.15
CA ALA A 20 10.41 1.35 -8.92
C ALA A 20 10.16 1.64 -7.43
N VAL A 21 10.58 0.75 -6.52
CA VAL A 21 10.45 0.98 -5.08
C VAL A 21 11.44 2.06 -4.61
N ILE A 22 12.65 2.12 -5.18
CA ILE A 22 13.58 3.23 -4.94
C ILE A 22 12.95 4.56 -5.40
N ALA A 23 12.38 4.60 -6.60
CA ALA A 23 11.69 5.77 -7.09
C ALA A 23 10.50 6.17 -6.19
N ALA A 24 9.75 5.20 -5.66
CA ALA A 24 8.69 5.44 -4.70
C ALA A 24 9.21 6.04 -3.39
N GLY A 25 10.37 5.57 -2.89
CA GLY A 25 11.05 6.12 -1.72
C GLY A 25 11.48 7.58 -1.93
N ILE A 26 12.10 7.87 -3.08
CA ILE A 26 12.49 9.24 -3.44
C ILE A 26 11.25 10.14 -3.57
N LEU A 27 10.23 9.68 -4.28
CA LEU A 27 8.99 10.44 -4.47
C LEU A 27 8.29 10.71 -3.13
N SER A 28 8.27 9.71 -2.23
CA SER A 28 7.72 9.84 -0.87
C SER A 28 8.48 10.87 -0.03
N THR A 29 9.80 10.95 -0.19
CA THR A 29 10.64 11.96 0.48
C THR A 29 10.27 13.38 0.06
N TYR A 30 10.22 13.63 -1.26
CA TYR A 30 9.84 14.96 -1.76
C TYR A 30 8.39 15.30 -1.43
N TYR A 31 7.48 14.31 -1.49
CA TYR A 31 6.10 14.51 -1.05
C TYR A 31 6.03 15.00 0.40
N PHE A 32 6.78 14.36 1.31
CA PHE A 32 6.87 14.77 2.70
C PHE A 32 7.41 16.20 2.85
N GLY A 33 8.53 16.50 2.20
CA GLY A 33 9.17 17.83 2.29
C GLY A 33 8.30 18.95 1.73
N MET A 34 7.56 18.72 0.66
CA MET A 34 6.77 19.76 -0.02
C MET A 34 5.35 19.93 0.56
N THR A 35 4.77 18.88 1.12
CA THR A 35 3.39 18.93 1.62
C THR A 35 3.30 18.96 3.15
N GLY A 36 4.36 18.56 3.86
CA GLY A 36 4.36 18.40 5.31
C GLY A 36 3.61 17.16 5.78
N THR A 37 3.21 16.27 4.85
CA THR A 37 2.56 15.00 5.18
C THR A 37 3.25 13.84 4.49
N PHE A 38 2.96 12.62 4.89
CA PHE A 38 3.58 11.42 4.34
C PHE A 38 2.61 10.63 3.48
N TRP A 39 3.14 9.78 2.60
CA TRP A 39 2.33 8.96 1.73
C TRP A 39 1.52 7.94 2.53
N ALA A 40 0.22 8.19 2.68
CA ALA A 40 -0.73 7.40 3.43
C ALA A 40 -2.11 7.42 2.77
N VAL A 41 -2.84 6.32 2.86
CA VAL A 41 -4.17 6.20 2.21
C VAL A 41 -5.28 5.84 3.19
N THR A 42 -5.00 5.04 4.22
CA THR A 42 -6.03 4.51 5.12
C THR A 42 -6.74 5.58 5.96
N GLY A 43 -6.06 6.69 6.29
CA GLY A 43 -6.68 7.82 6.97
C GLY A 43 -7.84 8.40 6.19
N GLU A 44 -7.64 8.58 4.89
CA GLU A 44 -8.67 9.13 4.02
C GLU A 44 -9.81 8.13 3.78
N PHE A 45 -9.50 6.83 3.65
CA PHE A 45 -10.55 5.80 3.55
C PHE A 45 -11.43 5.74 4.81
N THR A 46 -10.85 5.99 5.99
CA THR A 46 -11.63 6.12 7.23
C THR A 46 -12.56 7.34 7.17
N ARG A 47 -12.07 8.48 6.67
CA ARG A 47 -12.89 9.69 6.48
C ARG A 47 -14.00 9.48 5.46
N TRP A 48 -13.75 8.69 4.40
CA TRP A 48 -14.81 8.32 3.45
C TRP A 48 -15.93 7.53 4.13
N GLY A 49 -15.58 6.58 5.01
CA GLY A 49 -16.56 5.88 5.83
C GLY A 49 -17.33 6.83 6.76
N GLY A 50 -16.64 7.78 7.40
CA GLY A 50 -17.27 8.83 8.21
C GLY A 50 -18.27 9.67 7.40
N HIS A 51 -17.89 10.12 6.19
CA HIS A 51 -18.81 10.86 5.33
C HIS A 51 -20.02 10.04 4.88
N VAL A 52 -19.84 8.76 4.61
CA VAL A 52 -20.99 7.87 4.31
C VAL A 52 -21.94 7.81 5.51
N LEU A 53 -21.43 7.72 6.73
CA LEU A 53 -22.26 7.73 7.94
C LEU A 53 -22.99 9.08 8.14
N GLN A 54 -22.33 10.20 7.83
CA GLN A 54 -22.98 11.52 7.85
C GLN A 54 -24.17 11.59 6.88
N TRP A 55 -24.11 10.95 5.71
CA TRP A 55 -25.24 10.89 4.78
C TRP A 55 -26.45 10.12 5.34
N PHE A 56 -26.22 9.21 6.29
CA PHE A 56 -27.27 8.52 7.03
C PHE A 56 -27.72 9.26 8.30
N GLY A 57 -27.26 10.49 8.52
CA GLY A 57 -27.66 11.32 9.68
C GLY A 57 -26.94 10.96 10.97
N LEU A 58 -25.86 10.18 10.92
CA LEU A 58 -25.00 9.92 12.07
C LEU A 58 -23.96 11.04 12.23
N HIS A 59 -23.44 11.21 13.43
CA HIS A 59 -22.49 12.27 13.78
C HIS A 59 -21.10 11.71 14.14
N PRO A 60 -20.40 11.07 13.19
CA PRO A 60 -19.08 10.48 13.46
C PRO A 60 -18.01 11.52 13.80
N GLU A 61 -18.18 12.78 13.45
CA GLU A 61 -17.29 13.88 13.83
C GLU A 61 -17.13 14.03 15.35
N GLN A 62 -18.08 13.52 16.13
CA GLN A 62 -18.03 13.54 17.59
C GLN A 62 -17.16 12.41 18.17
N TRP A 63 -16.85 11.36 17.39
CA TRP A 63 -16.05 10.23 17.85
C TRP A 63 -14.60 10.65 18.07
N GLY A 64 -13.97 10.17 19.13
CA GLY A 64 -12.61 10.53 19.49
C GLY A 64 -11.61 10.29 18.35
N TYR A 65 -11.79 9.22 17.59
CA TYR A 65 -10.92 8.93 16.45
C TYR A 65 -10.94 10.03 15.38
N PHE A 66 -12.12 10.52 15.02
CA PHE A 66 -12.25 11.59 14.02
C PHE A 66 -11.78 12.95 14.57
N LYS A 67 -11.77 13.15 15.89
CA LYS A 67 -11.11 14.31 16.51
C LYS A 67 -9.58 14.25 16.34
N VAL A 68 -8.99 13.03 16.37
CA VAL A 68 -7.54 12.84 16.15
C VAL A 68 -7.14 13.05 14.67
N ILE A 69 -7.91 12.51 13.71
CA ILE A 69 -7.54 12.55 12.29
C ILE A 69 -8.19 13.70 11.51
N GLY A 70 -9.21 14.35 12.07
CA GLY A 70 -10.03 15.38 11.43
C GLY A 70 -10.96 14.78 10.36
N LEU A 71 -12.27 15.10 10.43
CA LEU A 71 -13.28 14.69 9.42
C LEU A 71 -13.74 15.89 8.57
N GLU A 72 -13.29 17.09 8.90
CA GLU A 72 -13.70 18.32 8.22
C GLU A 72 -13.32 18.35 6.74
N GLY A 73 -14.13 19.04 5.95
CA GLY A 73 -13.92 19.21 4.52
C GLY A 73 -14.25 17.95 3.70
N THR A 74 -13.97 18.00 2.43
CA THR A 74 -14.19 16.94 1.45
C THR A 74 -12.86 16.29 1.01
N PRO A 75 -12.88 15.12 0.38
CA PRO A 75 -11.67 14.54 -0.22
C PRO A 75 -10.94 15.48 -1.19
N LEU A 76 -11.66 16.42 -1.81
CA LEU A 76 -11.08 17.41 -2.73
C LEU A 76 -10.34 18.55 -2.02
N GLN A 77 -10.63 18.78 -0.77
CA GLN A 77 -10.06 19.86 0.05
C GLN A 77 -8.91 19.37 0.95
N ARG A 78 -8.74 18.05 1.05
CA ARG A 78 -7.68 17.45 1.87
C ARG A 78 -6.50 16.99 1.03
N ILE A 79 -5.29 17.15 1.55
CA ILE A 79 -4.03 16.73 0.90
C ILE A 79 -4.07 15.23 0.58
N ASP A 80 -4.44 14.39 1.57
CA ASP A 80 -4.54 12.94 1.40
C ASP A 80 -5.57 12.56 0.34
N GLY A 81 -6.73 13.23 0.33
CA GLY A 81 -7.79 12.98 -0.65
C GLY A 81 -7.36 13.32 -2.08
N ARG A 82 -6.73 14.47 -2.27
CA ARG A 82 -6.17 14.87 -3.58
C ARG A 82 -5.09 13.91 -4.05
N MET A 83 -4.22 13.49 -3.16
CA MET A 83 -3.17 12.52 -3.48
C MET A 83 -3.79 11.19 -3.92
N ILE A 84 -4.82 10.66 -3.23
CA ILE A 84 -5.48 9.41 -3.59
C ILE A 84 -6.22 9.52 -4.93
N ILE A 85 -6.88 10.64 -5.20
CA ILE A 85 -7.52 10.88 -6.51
C ILE A 85 -6.47 10.86 -7.61
N GLY A 86 -5.32 11.51 -7.40
CA GLY A 86 -4.16 11.44 -8.29
C GLY A 86 -3.67 10.00 -8.48
N MET A 87 -3.58 9.21 -7.40
CA MET A 87 -3.18 7.80 -7.47
C MET A 87 -4.14 6.98 -8.35
N PHE A 88 -5.44 7.13 -8.17
CA PHE A 88 -6.41 6.44 -9.04
C PHE A 88 -6.27 6.88 -10.49
N ALA A 89 -6.12 8.19 -10.76
CA ALA A 89 -5.92 8.69 -12.12
C ALA A 89 -4.65 8.10 -12.76
N GLY A 90 -3.53 8.07 -12.02
CA GLY A 90 -2.27 7.45 -12.45
C GLY A 90 -2.42 5.94 -12.73
N CYS A 91 -3.08 5.20 -11.84
CA CYS A 91 -3.36 3.78 -12.03
C CYS A 91 -4.22 3.53 -13.28
N ILE A 92 -5.30 4.29 -13.46
CA ILE A 92 -6.20 4.14 -14.61
C ILE A 92 -5.44 4.43 -15.91
N ALA A 93 -4.68 5.52 -15.97
CA ALA A 93 -3.89 5.87 -17.12
C ALA A 93 -2.89 4.76 -17.49
N ALA A 94 -2.12 4.29 -16.51
CA ALA A 94 -1.12 3.23 -16.70
C ALA A 94 -1.74 1.90 -17.14
N ALA A 95 -2.84 1.48 -16.52
CA ALA A 95 -3.56 0.26 -16.87
C ALA A 95 -4.16 0.33 -18.29
N LEU A 96 -4.64 1.51 -18.72
CA LEU A 96 -5.13 1.74 -20.08
C LEU A 96 -4.01 1.72 -21.12
N TRP A 97 -2.85 2.32 -20.82
CA TRP A 97 -1.68 2.30 -21.70
C TRP A 97 -1.21 0.87 -21.99
N ALA A 98 -1.21 0.04 -20.96
CA ALA A 98 -0.83 -1.37 -21.09
C ALA A 98 -1.96 -2.28 -21.58
N ASN A 99 -3.16 -1.73 -21.84
CA ASN A 99 -4.34 -2.53 -22.17
C ASN A 99 -4.64 -3.63 -21.15
N ASN A 100 -4.39 -3.35 -19.86
CA ASN A 100 -4.49 -4.33 -18.77
C ASN A 100 -5.86 -4.33 -18.07
N ILE A 101 -6.76 -3.40 -18.42
CA ILE A 101 -8.11 -3.34 -17.84
C ILE A 101 -8.97 -4.45 -18.44
N LYS A 102 -9.27 -5.46 -17.61
CA LYS A 102 -10.15 -6.58 -17.97
C LYS A 102 -10.98 -6.96 -16.75
N LEU A 103 -12.30 -7.00 -16.90
CA LEU A 103 -13.18 -7.45 -15.83
C LEU A 103 -12.91 -8.93 -15.53
N ARG A 104 -12.38 -9.20 -14.35
CA ARG A 104 -12.00 -10.54 -13.87
C ARG A 104 -12.82 -10.86 -12.64
N GLN A 105 -13.86 -11.66 -12.83
CA GLN A 105 -14.66 -12.14 -11.71
C GLN A 105 -13.95 -13.30 -11.01
N PRO A 106 -14.06 -13.41 -9.68
CA PRO A 106 -13.52 -14.55 -8.94
C PRO A 106 -14.29 -15.83 -9.34
N GLN A 107 -13.56 -16.91 -9.54
CA GLN A 107 -14.14 -18.20 -9.93
C GLN A 107 -15.04 -18.81 -8.85
N HIS A 108 -14.86 -18.42 -7.59
CA HIS A 108 -15.61 -18.94 -6.47
C HIS A 108 -16.03 -17.83 -5.51
N ARG A 109 -17.28 -17.90 -5.00
CA ARG A 109 -17.84 -16.89 -4.09
C ARG A 109 -17.08 -16.74 -2.78
N ILE A 110 -16.42 -17.82 -2.32
CA ILE A 110 -15.59 -17.77 -1.10
C ILE A 110 -14.48 -16.71 -1.19
N ARG A 111 -14.00 -16.41 -2.41
CA ARG A 111 -13.00 -15.35 -2.62
C ARG A 111 -13.56 -13.96 -2.35
N ILE A 112 -14.86 -13.74 -2.57
CA ILE A 112 -15.53 -12.48 -2.23
C ILE A 112 -15.63 -12.33 -0.71
N VAL A 113 -16.03 -13.42 -0.03
CA VAL A 113 -16.13 -13.44 1.44
C VAL A 113 -14.74 -13.21 2.07
N GLN A 114 -13.72 -13.92 1.59
CA GLN A 114 -12.34 -13.71 2.05
C GLN A 114 -11.85 -12.28 1.80
N ALA A 115 -12.19 -11.70 0.66
CA ALA A 115 -11.83 -10.34 0.30
C ALA A 115 -12.48 -9.31 1.25
N LEU A 116 -13.79 -9.46 1.50
CA LEU A 116 -14.53 -8.57 2.39
C LEU A 116 -14.06 -8.70 3.84
N LEU A 117 -14.04 -9.93 4.39
CA LEU A 117 -13.63 -10.15 5.78
C LEU A 117 -12.14 -9.82 6.00
N GLY A 118 -11.27 -10.20 5.06
CA GLY A 118 -9.87 -9.83 5.11
C GLY A 118 -9.66 -8.32 5.03
N GLY A 119 -10.44 -7.63 4.21
CA GLY A 119 -10.46 -6.17 4.12
C GLY A 119 -10.92 -5.52 5.43
N ILE A 120 -11.98 -6.03 6.08
CA ILE A 120 -12.46 -5.53 7.38
C ILE A 120 -11.37 -5.68 8.44
N ILE A 121 -10.78 -6.87 8.56
CA ILE A 121 -9.74 -7.13 9.56
C ILE A 121 -8.51 -6.26 9.28
N ALA A 122 -8.10 -6.11 8.02
CA ALA A 122 -6.97 -5.27 7.64
C ALA A 122 -7.25 -3.78 7.93
N GLY A 123 -8.42 -3.28 7.56
CA GLY A 123 -8.81 -1.88 7.82
C GLY A 123 -8.86 -1.55 9.31
N PHE A 124 -9.47 -2.44 10.11
CA PHE A 124 -9.49 -2.32 11.57
C PHE A 124 -8.06 -2.32 12.15
N GLY A 125 -7.24 -3.31 11.77
CA GLY A 125 -5.86 -3.42 12.24
C GLY A 125 -4.98 -2.23 11.83
N ALA A 126 -5.12 -1.76 10.59
CA ALA A 126 -4.40 -0.58 10.11
C ALA A 126 -4.74 0.68 10.92
N ARG A 127 -6.00 0.85 11.31
CA ARG A 127 -6.38 2.04 12.09
C ARG A 127 -6.04 1.91 13.56
N LEU A 128 -6.12 0.70 14.12
CA LEU A 128 -5.62 0.44 15.47
C LEU A 128 -4.12 0.75 15.58
N ALA A 129 -3.33 0.35 14.59
CA ALA A 129 -1.90 0.66 14.52
C ALA A 129 -1.59 2.10 14.05
N MET A 130 -2.58 2.96 13.85
CA MET A 130 -2.41 4.33 13.33
C MET A 130 -1.75 4.42 11.94
N GLY A 131 -1.75 3.32 11.18
CA GLY A 131 -1.20 3.27 9.81
C GLY A 131 -1.19 1.86 9.22
N CYS A 132 -1.19 1.78 7.89
CA CYS A 132 -1.03 0.53 7.15
C CYS A 132 0.45 0.27 6.80
N ASN A 133 0.72 -0.78 6.04
CA ASN A 133 2.06 -1.06 5.53
C ASN A 133 2.66 0.06 4.67
N LEU A 134 1.88 0.98 4.17
CA LEU A 134 2.39 2.18 3.53
C LEU A 134 2.74 3.23 4.58
N ALA A 135 1.77 3.63 5.41
CA ALA A 135 1.90 4.72 6.36
C ALA A 135 2.74 4.38 7.60
N ALA A 136 2.54 3.19 8.20
CA ALA A 136 3.28 2.77 9.39
C ALA A 136 4.58 2.03 9.07
N PHE A 137 4.72 1.42 7.89
CA PHE A 137 5.92 0.66 7.54
C PHE A 137 6.81 1.41 6.55
N PHE A 138 6.38 1.55 5.28
CA PHE A 138 7.22 2.10 4.21
C PHE A 138 7.60 3.57 4.41
N THR A 139 6.68 4.39 4.92
CA THR A 139 6.93 5.79 5.24
C THR A 139 7.16 6.06 6.72
N GLY A 140 6.64 5.20 7.60
CA GLY A 140 6.77 5.36 9.05
C GLY A 140 8.16 5.05 9.59
N ILE A 141 8.83 4.02 9.09
CA ILE A 141 10.22 3.70 9.45
C ILE A 141 11.17 4.85 9.08
N PRO A 142 11.15 5.39 7.85
CA PRO A 142 11.95 6.55 7.49
C PRO A 142 11.65 7.83 8.28
N GLN A 143 10.52 7.92 8.96
CA GLN A 143 10.19 9.03 9.87
C GLN A 143 10.68 8.82 11.31
N PHE A 144 11.47 7.77 11.55
CA PHE A 144 12.12 7.49 12.83
C PHE A 144 11.17 7.17 13.99
N SER A 145 9.94 6.75 13.70
CA SER A 145 8.95 6.39 14.72
C SER A 145 9.13 4.94 15.17
N LEU A 146 9.31 4.70 16.48
CA LEU A 146 9.51 3.36 17.03
C LEU A 146 8.30 2.45 16.79
N HIS A 147 7.07 2.99 16.84
CA HIS A 147 5.85 2.22 16.57
C HIS A 147 5.90 1.48 15.21
N ALA A 148 6.58 2.06 14.22
CA ALA A 148 6.70 1.50 12.88
C ALA A 148 7.42 0.15 12.86
N TRP A 149 8.41 -0.03 13.73
CA TRP A 149 9.13 -1.30 13.90
C TRP A 149 8.26 -2.35 14.57
N PHE A 150 7.50 -1.98 15.62
CA PHE A 150 6.55 -2.88 16.26
C PHE A 150 5.47 -3.35 15.27
N PHE A 151 4.92 -2.40 14.50
CA PHE A 151 3.98 -2.71 13.45
C PHE A 151 4.55 -3.65 12.38
N ALA A 152 5.78 -3.41 11.91
CA ALA A 152 6.43 -4.22 10.88
C ALA A 152 6.61 -5.68 11.32
N LEU A 153 7.15 -5.89 12.54
CA LEU A 153 7.35 -7.22 13.10
C LEU A 153 6.02 -7.94 13.35
N ALA A 154 5.05 -7.24 13.91
CA ALA A 154 3.71 -7.78 14.14
C ALA A 154 2.99 -8.13 12.83
N THR A 155 3.12 -7.29 11.79
CA THR A 155 2.57 -7.57 10.45
C THR A 155 3.21 -8.82 9.83
N ALA A 156 4.52 -9.00 9.99
CA ALA A 156 5.20 -10.22 9.54
C ALA A 156 4.66 -11.46 10.25
N ALA A 157 4.48 -11.41 11.57
CA ALA A 157 3.89 -12.50 12.35
C ALA A 157 2.42 -12.75 11.97
N GLY A 158 1.61 -11.70 11.86
CA GLY A 158 0.20 -11.78 11.43
C GLY A 158 0.06 -12.38 10.03
N SER A 159 0.95 -12.02 9.11
CA SER A 159 0.97 -12.59 7.76
C SER A 159 1.33 -14.09 7.74
N TYR A 160 2.15 -14.57 8.68
CA TYR A 160 2.41 -15.99 8.87
C TYR A 160 1.14 -16.74 9.26
N PHE A 161 0.42 -16.25 10.27
CA PHE A 161 -0.85 -16.86 10.67
C PHE A 161 -1.89 -16.80 9.57
N GLY A 162 -1.99 -15.67 8.86
CA GLY A 162 -2.86 -15.52 7.69
C GLY A 162 -2.52 -16.51 6.57
N ALA A 163 -1.22 -16.71 6.28
CA ALA A 163 -0.78 -17.69 5.31
C ALA A 163 -1.17 -19.13 5.72
N LYS A 164 -0.93 -19.50 6.97
CA LYS A 164 -1.36 -20.81 7.51
C LYS A 164 -2.87 -21.00 7.42
N PHE A 165 -3.64 -19.98 7.79
CA PHE A 165 -5.10 -20.01 7.76
C PHE A 165 -5.64 -20.17 6.34
N THR A 166 -5.11 -19.45 5.36
CA THR A 166 -5.56 -19.54 3.96
C THR A 166 -5.20 -20.86 3.29
N LEU A 167 -4.24 -21.61 3.84
CA LEU A 167 -3.85 -22.93 3.37
C LEU A 167 -4.70 -24.07 3.95
N LEU A 168 -5.61 -23.80 4.88
CA LEU A 168 -6.52 -24.79 5.44
C LEU A 168 -7.39 -25.42 4.34
N PRO A 169 -7.74 -26.73 4.45
CA PRO A 169 -8.53 -27.45 3.44
C PRO A 169 -9.85 -26.75 3.08
N VAL A 170 -10.51 -26.13 4.06
CA VAL A 170 -11.80 -25.41 3.90
C VAL A 170 -11.69 -24.27 2.89
N PHE A 171 -10.51 -23.66 2.75
CA PHE A 171 -10.26 -22.55 1.83
C PHE A 171 -9.65 -22.99 0.49
N ARG A 172 -9.37 -24.30 0.34
CA ARG A 172 -8.88 -24.83 -0.94
C ARG A 172 -10.01 -24.84 -1.95
N ILE A 173 -9.88 -24.01 -2.96
CA ILE A 173 -10.79 -23.99 -4.10
C ILE A 173 -10.41 -25.16 -5.00
N PRO A 174 -11.33 -26.13 -5.28
CA PRO A 174 -11.04 -27.19 -6.22
C PRO A 174 -10.67 -26.61 -7.59
N VAL A 175 -9.54 -27.02 -8.13
CA VAL A 175 -9.09 -26.61 -9.45
C VAL A 175 -10.09 -27.15 -10.48
N LYS A 176 -10.94 -26.29 -11.02
CA LYS A 176 -11.76 -26.63 -12.19
C LYS A 176 -10.87 -26.53 -13.41
N LEU A 177 -10.46 -27.68 -13.94
CA LEU A 177 -9.83 -27.73 -15.26
C LEU A 177 -10.84 -27.21 -16.28
N GLN A 178 -10.68 -25.98 -16.71
CA GLN A 178 -11.41 -25.50 -17.88
C GLN A 178 -10.68 -26.07 -19.10
N LYS A 179 -11.39 -26.86 -19.94
CA LYS A 179 -10.91 -27.14 -21.30
C LYS A 179 -10.70 -25.76 -21.95
N VAL A 180 -9.46 -25.36 -22.08
CA VAL A 180 -9.11 -24.20 -22.91
C VAL A 180 -9.50 -24.67 -24.33
N LYS A 181 -10.64 -24.20 -24.83
CA LYS A 181 -10.87 -24.18 -26.28
C LYS A 181 -9.63 -23.50 -26.83
N ALA A 182 -8.92 -24.22 -27.76
CA ALA A 182 -7.70 -23.69 -28.35
C ALA A 182 -7.86 -22.19 -28.54
N ALA A 183 -7.10 -21.42 -27.79
CA ALA A 183 -7.31 -19.99 -27.73
C ALA A 183 -7.15 -19.53 -29.18
N ALA A 184 -8.24 -19.09 -29.76
CA ALA A 184 -8.11 -18.25 -30.94
C ALA A 184 -7.05 -17.20 -30.57
N PRO A 185 -6.00 -17.03 -31.37
CA PRO A 185 -4.93 -16.12 -31.03
C PRO A 185 -5.59 -14.86 -30.52
N LEU A 186 -5.19 -14.37 -29.34
CA LEU A 186 -5.73 -13.16 -28.73
C LEU A 186 -5.37 -12.01 -29.70
N THR A 187 -6.06 -11.97 -30.82
CA THR A 187 -6.07 -10.84 -31.74
C THR A 187 -6.74 -9.72 -30.97
N GLN A 188 -5.95 -9.12 -30.07
CA GLN A 188 -6.30 -7.83 -29.51
C GLN A 188 -6.50 -6.93 -30.71
N LYS A 189 -7.77 -6.57 -30.98
CA LYS A 189 -8.09 -5.69 -32.11
C LYS A 189 -7.20 -4.45 -31.94
N PRO A 190 -6.25 -4.19 -32.84
CA PRO A 190 -5.24 -3.13 -32.66
C PRO A 190 -5.91 -1.76 -32.45
N GLU A 191 -7.11 -1.57 -33.00
CA GLU A 191 -7.92 -0.39 -32.80
C GLU A 191 -8.39 -0.20 -31.35
N GLN A 192 -8.79 -1.29 -30.67
CA GLN A 192 -9.21 -1.23 -29.28
C GLN A 192 -8.03 -0.85 -28.36
N ALA A 193 -6.87 -1.41 -28.60
CA ALA A 193 -5.65 -1.06 -27.88
C ALA A 193 -5.26 0.41 -28.10
N ARG A 194 -5.36 0.91 -29.35
CA ARG A 194 -5.12 2.33 -29.67
C ARG A 194 -6.13 3.25 -28.99
N ARG A 195 -7.43 2.88 -28.98
CA ARG A 195 -8.49 3.67 -28.32
C ARG A 195 -8.23 3.75 -26.80
N ARG A 196 -7.92 2.63 -26.17
CA ARG A 196 -7.59 2.58 -24.72
C ARG A 196 -6.36 3.41 -24.41
N PHE A 197 -5.32 3.31 -25.23
CA PHE A 197 -4.12 4.13 -25.07
C PHE A 197 -4.42 5.62 -25.13
N ARG A 198 -5.20 6.08 -26.14
CA ARG A 198 -5.63 7.49 -26.25
C ARG A 198 -6.45 7.92 -25.04
N LEU A 199 -7.38 7.08 -24.57
CA LEU A 199 -8.16 7.36 -23.37
C LEU A 199 -7.27 7.50 -22.13
N GLY A 200 -6.28 6.63 -21.96
CA GLY A 200 -5.31 6.74 -20.87
C GLY A 200 -4.49 8.03 -20.94
N MET A 201 -4.08 8.46 -22.16
CA MET A 201 -3.40 9.75 -22.36
C MET A 201 -4.31 10.93 -22.04
N ALA A 202 -5.59 10.86 -22.39
CA ALA A 202 -6.56 11.90 -22.08
C ALA A 202 -6.79 12.02 -20.56
N ILE A 203 -6.98 10.88 -19.84
CA ILE A 203 -7.14 10.88 -18.38
C ILE A 203 -5.89 11.42 -17.69
N PHE A 204 -4.70 11.01 -18.13
CA PHE A 204 -3.44 11.52 -17.60
C PHE A 204 -3.30 13.02 -17.83
N GLY A 205 -3.57 13.49 -19.06
CA GLY A 205 -3.53 14.91 -19.42
C GLY A 205 -4.52 15.77 -18.64
N LEU A 206 -5.76 15.29 -18.46
CA LEU A 206 -6.77 15.97 -17.65
C LEU A 206 -6.38 16.02 -16.16
N ALA A 207 -5.88 14.92 -15.60
CA ALA A 207 -5.43 14.89 -14.22
C ALA A 207 -4.23 15.83 -14.01
N LEU A 208 -3.29 15.86 -14.95
CA LEU A 208 -2.15 16.76 -14.92
C LEU A 208 -2.59 18.23 -15.04
N ALA A 209 -3.47 18.55 -15.98
CA ALA A 209 -3.99 19.90 -16.18
C ALA A 209 -4.74 20.39 -14.93
N TRP A 210 -5.58 19.53 -14.35
CA TRP A 210 -6.28 19.85 -13.09
C TRP A 210 -5.30 20.06 -11.92
N SER A 211 -4.28 19.24 -11.82
CA SER A 211 -3.23 19.42 -10.81
C SER A 211 -2.49 20.74 -10.99
N LEU A 212 -2.09 21.06 -12.22
CA LEU A 212 -1.40 22.32 -12.54
C LEU A 212 -2.29 23.54 -12.27
N TRP A 213 -3.58 23.48 -12.61
CA TRP A 213 -4.53 24.54 -12.23
C TRP A 213 -4.58 24.72 -10.72
N THR A 214 -4.76 23.61 -9.99
CA THR A 214 -4.85 23.67 -8.52
C THR A 214 -3.58 24.24 -7.88
N LEU A 215 -2.41 24.14 -8.54
CA LEU A 215 -1.17 24.75 -8.02
C LEU A 215 -1.27 26.27 -7.87
N PHE A 216 -2.05 26.94 -8.71
CA PHE A 216 -2.22 28.40 -8.61
C PHE A 216 -3.17 28.81 -7.49
N GLU A 217 -4.17 28.01 -7.16
CA GLU A 217 -5.18 28.31 -6.13
C GLU A 217 -4.77 27.78 -4.75
N ALA A 218 -4.29 26.55 -4.70
CA ALA A 218 -3.93 25.82 -3.49
C ALA A 218 -2.68 24.94 -3.74
N PRO A 219 -1.45 25.52 -3.67
CA PRO A 219 -0.22 24.83 -4.09
C PRO A 219 -0.04 23.44 -3.48
N ARG A 220 -0.29 23.27 -2.18
CA ARG A 220 -0.16 21.99 -1.49
C ARG A 220 -1.08 20.91 -2.05
N LEU A 221 -2.32 21.28 -2.44
CA LEU A 221 -3.28 20.34 -3.02
C LEU A 221 -2.89 19.94 -4.45
N GLY A 222 -2.41 20.90 -5.24
CA GLY A 222 -1.90 20.63 -6.60
C GLY A 222 -0.66 19.72 -6.55
N ILE A 223 0.29 20.01 -5.67
CA ILE A 223 1.47 19.18 -5.42
C ILE A 223 1.03 17.75 -5.01
N ALA A 224 0.11 17.63 -4.05
CA ALA A 224 -0.37 16.34 -3.59
C ALA A 224 -0.96 15.49 -4.72
N MET A 225 -1.72 16.11 -5.63
CA MET A 225 -2.28 15.43 -6.78
C MET A 225 -1.22 15.01 -7.80
N LEU A 226 -0.19 15.84 -8.05
CA LEU A 226 0.95 15.49 -8.93
C LEU A 226 1.69 14.26 -8.40
N PHE A 227 2.05 14.27 -7.11
CA PHE A 227 2.69 13.13 -6.47
C PHE A 227 1.78 11.90 -6.48
N GLY A 228 0.47 12.09 -6.26
CA GLY A 228 -0.51 11.02 -6.36
C GLY A 228 -0.50 10.34 -7.73
N ILE A 229 -0.50 11.11 -8.82
CA ILE A 229 -0.39 10.57 -10.19
C ILE A 229 0.90 9.74 -10.33
N GLY A 230 2.03 10.25 -9.85
CA GLY A 230 3.31 9.54 -9.86
C GLY A 230 3.27 8.23 -9.06
N PHE A 231 2.73 8.25 -7.84
CA PHE A 231 2.54 7.05 -7.02
C PHE A 231 1.63 6.02 -7.70
N GLY A 232 0.53 6.49 -8.32
CA GLY A 232 -0.39 5.63 -9.08
C GLY A 232 0.30 4.91 -10.23
N LEU A 233 1.11 5.63 -11.02
CA LEU A 233 1.91 5.05 -12.09
C LEU A 233 2.89 4.00 -11.56
N LEU A 234 3.60 4.30 -10.47
CA LEU A 234 4.59 3.40 -9.85
C LEU A 234 3.94 2.11 -9.35
N ILE A 235 2.86 2.20 -8.56
CA ILE A 235 2.23 1.01 -7.99
C ILE A 235 1.61 0.11 -9.06
N GLU A 236 1.07 0.69 -10.13
CA GLU A 236 0.45 -0.08 -11.21
C GLU A 236 1.51 -0.67 -12.14
N ARG A 237 2.49 0.12 -12.60
CA ARG A 237 3.51 -0.39 -13.52
C ARG A 237 4.50 -1.37 -12.90
N ALA A 238 4.84 -1.21 -11.63
CA ALA A 238 5.73 -2.13 -10.94
C ALA A 238 4.99 -3.19 -10.10
N GLN A 239 3.66 -3.18 -10.09
CA GLN A 239 2.84 -4.11 -9.30
C GLN A 239 3.26 -4.15 -7.82
N ILE A 240 3.61 -2.97 -7.24
CA ILE A 240 4.11 -2.88 -5.88
C ILE A 240 3.01 -3.31 -4.91
N CYS A 241 3.23 -4.43 -4.25
CA CYS A 241 2.28 -5.01 -3.31
C CYS A 241 3.00 -5.47 -2.03
N PHE A 242 2.74 -4.78 -0.94
CA PHE A 242 3.33 -5.14 0.36
C PHE A 242 2.81 -6.48 0.88
N THR A 243 1.57 -6.87 0.53
CA THR A 243 1.06 -8.21 0.87
C THR A 243 1.96 -9.30 0.31
N SER A 244 2.44 -9.15 -0.95
CA SER A 244 3.36 -10.14 -1.52
C SER A 244 4.70 -10.15 -0.78
N ALA A 245 5.20 -9.00 -0.35
CA ALA A 245 6.43 -8.93 0.41
C ALA A 245 6.38 -9.74 1.72
N PHE A 246 5.27 -9.68 2.45
CA PHE A 246 5.10 -10.43 3.69
C PHE A 246 4.63 -11.88 3.48
N ARG A 247 3.62 -12.09 2.65
CA ARG A 247 3.04 -13.41 2.39
C ARG A 247 4.02 -14.37 1.73
N ASP A 248 4.76 -13.89 0.75
CA ASP A 248 5.63 -14.73 -0.08
C ASP A 248 6.86 -15.22 0.71
N LEU A 249 7.23 -14.53 1.80
CA LEU A 249 8.22 -15.05 2.75
C LEU A 249 7.80 -16.43 3.29
N TRP A 250 6.54 -16.59 3.63
CA TRP A 250 6.02 -17.78 4.31
C TRP A 250 5.60 -18.89 3.35
N ILE A 251 5.04 -18.54 2.19
CA ILE A 251 4.48 -19.51 1.23
C ILE A 251 5.54 -20.00 0.26
N THR A 252 6.34 -19.08 -0.30
CA THR A 252 7.29 -19.39 -1.39
C THR A 252 8.75 -19.17 -1.03
N GLY A 253 9.06 -18.58 0.12
CA GLY A 253 10.41 -18.21 0.53
C GLY A 253 11.02 -17.06 -0.27
N ARG A 254 10.26 -16.41 -1.16
CA ARG A 254 10.73 -15.30 -1.99
C ARG A 254 10.84 -14.03 -1.18
N THR A 255 12.04 -13.42 -1.21
CA THR A 255 12.34 -12.18 -0.46
C THR A 255 12.55 -10.97 -1.35
N HIS A 256 12.42 -11.14 -2.67
CA HIS A 256 12.77 -10.11 -3.65
C HIS A 256 12.06 -8.77 -3.40
N MET A 257 10.72 -8.80 -3.22
CA MET A 257 9.94 -7.59 -2.95
C MET A 257 10.26 -7.01 -1.57
N ALA A 258 10.46 -7.84 -0.54
CA ALA A 258 10.83 -7.39 0.80
C ALA A 258 12.19 -6.68 0.80
N LYS A 259 13.19 -7.25 0.11
CA LYS A 259 14.52 -6.62 -0.06
C LYS A 259 14.42 -5.27 -0.80
N ALA A 260 13.63 -5.20 -1.87
CA ALA A 260 13.42 -3.96 -2.61
C ALA A 260 12.77 -2.86 -1.71
N ILE A 261 11.79 -3.23 -0.88
CA ILE A 261 11.14 -2.32 0.07
C ILE A 261 12.13 -1.80 1.11
N ILE A 262 12.96 -2.67 1.68
CA ILE A 262 13.99 -2.27 2.66
C ILE A 262 14.97 -1.26 2.04
N ILE A 263 15.41 -1.48 0.80
CA ILE A 263 16.31 -0.55 0.08
C ILE A 263 15.58 0.78 -0.19
N GLY A 264 14.31 0.75 -0.62
CA GLY A 264 13.53 1.96 -0.82
C GLY A 264 13.34 2.78 0.46
N MET A 265 13.11 2.11 1.60
CA MET A 265 13.06 2.75 2.91
C MET A 265 14.40 3.37 3.30
N ALA A 266 15.52 2.69 3.05
CA ALA A 266 16.85 3.21 3.33
C ALA A 266 17.14 4.48 2.52
N VAL A 267 16.78 4.51 1.24
CA VAL A 267 16.91 5.71 0.40
C VAL A 267 16.01 6.84 0.90
N SER A 268 14.76 6.52 1.25
CA SER A 268 13.81 7.52 1.78
C SER A 268 14.27 8.10 3.13
N ALA A 269 14.87 7.29 4.00
CA ALA A 269 15.30 7.71 5.34
C ALA A 269 16.32 8.87 5.31
N ILE A 270 17.27 8.88 4.36
CA ILE A 270 18.22 9.98 4.20
C ILE A 270 17.49 11.28 3.88
N GLY A 271 16.61 11.25 2.90
CA GLY A 271 15.92 12.45 2.47
C GLY A 271 14.91 12.96 3.50
N ILE A 272 14.18 12.06 4.18
CA ILE A 272 13.29 12.45 5.28
C ILE A 272 14.07 13.02 6.45
N PHE A 273 15.21 12.41 6.81
CA PHE A 273 16.12 12.96 7.80
C PHE A 273 16.51 14.41 7.48
N SER A 274 16.89 14.68 6.22
CA SER A 274 17.26 16.02 5.78
C SER A 274 16.11 17.01 5.95
N TYR A 275 14.88 16.64 5.57
CA TYR A 275 13.72 17.51 5.76
C TYR A 275 13.36 17.70 7.24
N VAL A 276 13.53 16.69 8.07
CA VAL A 276 13.32 16.81 9.52
C VAL A 276 14.33 17.80 10.12
N GLN A 277 15.61 17.75 9.70
CA GLN A 277 16.62 18.71 10.13
C GLN A 277 16.32 20.14 9.63
N LEU A 278 15.60 20.29 8.53
CA LEU A 278 15.09 21.58 8.03
C LEU A 278 13.79 22.03 8.73
N GLY A 279 13.31 21.31 9.73
CA GLY A 279 12.16 21.71 10.56
C GLY A 279 10.81 21.13 10.10
N VAL A 280 10.77 20.21 9.16
CA VAL A 280 9.52 19.49 8.83
C VAL A 280 9.25 18.44 9.90
N ALA A 281 8.13 18.57 10.59
CA ALA A 281 7.76 17.69 11.69
C ALA A 281 7.46 16.26 11.22
N PRO A 282 8.19 15.22 11.71
CA PRO A 282 7.89 13.84 11.38
C PRO A 282 6.62 13.39 12.12
N LYS A 283 5.92 12.42 11.54
CA LYS A 283 4.72 11.85 12.15
C LYS A 283 5.08 10.70 13.07
N ILE A 284 5.15 10.97 14.35
CA ILE A 284 5.45 9.99 15.39
C ILE A 284 4.14 9.49 15.99
N MET A 285 3.97 8.15 16.07
CA MET A 285 2.78 7.49 16.62
C MET A 285 3.08 6.77 17.93
N TRP A 286 2.03 6.42 18.67
CA TRP A 286 2.14 5.71 19.94
C TRP A 286 2.82 4.35 19.77
N ALA A 287 3.89 4.13 20.53
CA ALA A 287 4.65 2.88 20.51
C ALA A 287 4.09 1.88 21.56
N GLY A 288 2.79 1.67 21.52
CA GLY A 288 2.04 0.84 22.47
C GLY A 288 1.57 -0.49 21.89
N PRO A 289 0.76 -1.24 22.66
CA PRO A 289 0.13 -2.48 22.23
C PRO A 289 -0.71 -2.34 20.97
N ASN A 290 -1.23 -1.13 20.71
CA ASN A 290 -1.95 -0.81 19.48
C ASN A 290 -1.15 -1.12 18.21
N ALA A 291 0.15 -0.83 18.18
CA ALA A 291 1.01 -1.10 17.03
C ALA A 291 1.19 -2.61 16.82
N VAL A 292 1.32 -3.37 17.89
CA VAL A 292 1.49 -4.83 17.84
C VAL A 292 0.19 -5.52 17.46
N LEU A 293 -0.90 -5.26 18.18
CA LEU A 293 -2.21 -5.89 17.92
C LEU A 293 -2.74 -5.47 16.53
N GLY A 294 -2.63 -4.19 16.22
CA GLY A 294 -3.03 -3.66 14.91
C GLY A 294 -2.21 -4.28 13.79
N GLY A 295 -0.88 -4.42 13.98
CA GLY A 295 0.00 -5.07 13.01
C GLY A 295 -0.31 -6.54 12.80
N LEU A 296 -0.61 -7.31 13.87
CA LEU A 296 -1.04 -8.72 13.79
C LEU A 296 -2.33 -8.86 12.98
N LEU A 297 -3.36 -8.09 13.32
CA LEU A 297 -4.64 -8.09 12.62
C LEU A 297 -4.47 -7.66 11.17
N PHE A 298 -3.70 -6.60 10.95
CA PHE A 298 -3.41 -6.11 9.60
C PHE A 298 -2.72 -7.18 8.75
N GLY A 299 -1.64 -7.80 9.27
CA GLY A 299 -0.88 -8.84 8.58
C GLY A 299 -1.74 -10.05 8.22
N PHE A 300 -2.59 -10.51 9.15
CA PHE A 300 -3.55 -11.58 8.90
C PHE A 300 -4.57 -11.17 7.83
N GLY A 301 -5.16 -9.99 7.97
CA GLY A 301 -6.22 -9.48 7.10
C GLY A 301 -5.78 -9.32 5.65
N ILE A 302 -4.58 -8.72 5.39
CA ILE A 302 -4.08 -8.52 4.02
C ILE A 302 -3.78 -9.84 3.30
N VAL A 303 -3.37 -10.89 4.02
CA VAL A 303 -3.15 -12.22 3.43
C VAL A 303 -4.48 -12.87 3.11
N LEU A 304 -5.46 -12.81 4.01
CA LEU A 304 -6.81 -13.34 3.78
C LEU A 304 -7.49 -12.63 2.60
N ALA A 305 -7.41 -11.30 2.54
CA ALA A 305 -7.92 -10.49 1.43
C ALA A 305 -7.18 -10.73 0.11
N GLY A 306 -5.90 -11.11 0.19
CA GLY A 306 -5.01 -11.26 -0.96
C GLY A 306 -4.45 -9.94 -1.48
N GLY A 307 -4.59 -8.83 -0.73
CA GLY A 307 -4.07 -7.52 -1.09
C GLY A 307 -4.10 -6.54 0.09
N CYS A 308 -3.15 -5.62 0.09
CA CYS A 308 -3.09 -4.48 1.00
C CYS A 308 -3.74 -3.25 0.36
N GLU A 309 -3.70 -2.11 1.02
CA GLU A 309 -4.31 -0.87 0.56
C GLU A 309 -3.81 -0.45 -0.82
N THR A 310 -2.51 -0.41 -1.03
CA THR A 310 -1.95 -0.12 -2.36
C THR A 310 -2.29 -1.22 -3.36
N GLY A 311 -2.25 -2.48 -2.92
CA GLY A 311 -2.49 -3.65 -3.75
C GLY A 311 -3.91 -3.73 -4.29
N TRP A 312 -4.92 -3.38 -3.47
CA TRP A 312 -6.30 -3.39 -3.96
C TRP A 312 -6.59 -2.22 -4.90
N MET A 313 -6.00 -1.03 -4.68
CA MET A 313 -6.27 0.15 -5.49
C MET A 313 -6.00 -0.10 -6.98
N TYR A 314 -4.77 -0.48 -7.35
CA TYR A 314 -4.45 -0.68 -8.77
C TYR A 314 -5.11 -1.92 -9.36
N ARG A 315 -5.28 -3.01 -8.59
CA ARG A 315 -5.94 -4.23 -9.09
C ARG A 315 -7.44 -4.06 -9.26
N ALA A 316 -8.09 -3.24 -8.42
CA ALA A 316 -9.48 -2.85 -8.63
C ALA A 316 -9.65 -2.08 -9.94
N VAL A 317 -8.72 -1.18 -10.25
CA VAL A 317 -8.66 -0.44 -11.52
C VAL A 317 -8.43 -1.38 -12.71
N GLU A 318 -7.59 -2.39 -12.57
CA GLU A 318 -7.39 -3.43 -13.58
C GLU A 318 -8.64 -4.30 -13.83
N GLY A 319 -9.70 -4.13 -13.02
CA GLY A 319 -10.97 -4.85 -13.14
C GLY A 319 -11.01 -6.20 -12.41
N GLN A 320 -10.16 -6.42 -11.44
CA GLN A 320 -10.21 -7.59 -10.58
C GLN A 320 -11.29 -7.39 -9.49
N VAL A 321 -12.49 -7.88 -9.72
CA VAL A 321 -13.72 -7.57 -8.94
C VAL A 321 -13.59 -7.86 -7.45
N HIS A 322 -12.87 -8.93 -7.06
CA HIS A 322 -12.73 -9.24 -5.63
C HIS A 322 -11.98 -8.15 -4.85
N TYR A 323 -11.14 -7.34 -5.51
CA TYR A 323 -10.47 -6.21 -4.85
C TYR A 323 -11.39 -5.01 -4.57
N TRP A 324 -12.53 -4.91 -5.24
CA TRP A 324 -13.56 -3.94 -4.87
C TRP A 324 -14.14 -4.27 -3.48
N TRP A 325 -14.31 -5.58 -3.20
CA TRP A 325 -14.73 -6.04 -1.88
C TRP A 325 -13.65 -5.87 -0.80
N VAL A 326 -12.37 -5.97 -1.18
CA VAL A 326 -11.26 -5.64 -0.26
C VAL A 326 -11.32 -4.17 0.13
N GLY A 327 -11.47 -3.27 -0.85
CA GLY A 327 -11.57 -1.82 -0.58
C GLY A 327 -12.78 -1.46 0.28
N LEU A 328 -13.94 -2.04 -0.04
CA LEU A 328 -15.16 -1.86 0.77
C LEU A 328 -14.94 -2.36 2.20
N GLY A 329 -14.40 -3.57 2.35
CA GLY A 329 -14.09 -4.15 3.67
C GLY A 329 -13.11 -3.28 4.46
N ASN A 330 -12.09 -2.74 3.79
CA ASN A 330 -11.11 -1.86 4.42
C ASN A 330 -11.75 -0.58 4.98
N ILE A 331 -12.65 0.06 4.21
CA ILE A 331 -13.41 1.24 4.67
C ILE A 331 -14.28 0.87 5.86
N ILE A 332 -15.02 -0.24 5.80
CA ILE A 332 -15.89 -0.70 6.88
C ILE A 332 -15.06 -0.97 8.15
N GLY A 333 -13.97 -1.73 8.04
CA GLY A 333 -13.12 -2.08 9.18
C GLY A 333 -12.45 -0.86 9.82
N ALA A 334 -11.99 0.08 9.00
CA ALA A 334 -11.40 1.33 9.45
C ALA A 334 -12.43 2.23 10.18
N THR A 335 -13.66 2.28 9.67
CA THR A 335 -14.75 3.05 10.29
C THR A 335 -15.23 2.37 11.58
N LEU A 336 -15.26 1.04 11.60
CA LEU A 336 -15.62 0.26 12.79
C LEU A 336 -14.62 0.52 13.93
N LEU A 337 -13.31 0.55 13.65
CA LEU A 337 -12.35 0.95 14.67
C LEU A 337 -12.59 2.38 15.14
N ALA A 338 -12.86 3.31 14.22
CA ALA A 338 -13.10 4.71 14.59
C ALA A 338 -14.28 4.85 15.56
N TYR A 339 -15.30 3.98 15.43
CA TYR A 339 -16.43 3.94 16.35
C TYR A 339 -16.03 3.45 17.74
N TYR A 340 -15.26 2.35 17.82
CA TYR A 340 -14.84 1.76 19.09
C TYR A 340 -13.54 2.36 19.65
N TRP A 341 -12.99 3.40 19.01
CA TRP A 341 -11.71 3.96 19.40
C TRP A 341 -11.63 4.39 20.86
N ASP A 342 -12.67 5.09 21.33
CA ASP A 342 -12.69 5.66 22.67
C ASP A 342 -12.67 4.57 23.75
N ASP A 343 -13.15 3.36 23.43
CA ASP A 343 -13.11 2.19 24.34
C ASP A 343 -11.70 1.57 24.43
N PHE A 344 -10.92 1.61 23.34
CA PHE A 344 -9.63 0.94 23.26
C PHE A 344 -8.43 1.87 23.44
N ALA A 345 -8.58 3.15 23.09
CA ALA A 345 -7.48 4.07 22.97
C ALA A 345 -6.66 4.22 24.26
N PRO A 346 -7.26 4.40 25.47
CA PRO A 346 -6.49 4.53 26.68
C PRO A 346 -5.61 3.30 26.94
N ALA A 347 -6.20 2.11 26.91
CA ALA A 347 -5.50 0.88 27.23
C ALA A 347 -4.46 0.44 26.21
N LEU A 348 -4.62 0.83 24.93
CA LEU A 348 -3.78 0.31 23.85
C LEU A 348 -2.85 1.35 23.21
N ALA A 349 -3.21 2.64 23.22
CA ALA A 349 -2.52 3.67 22.48
C ALA A 349 -2.19 4.92 23.30
N THR A 350 -3.18 5.67 23.78
CA THR A 350 -3.00 7.04 24.26
C THR A 350 -2.22 7.15 25.57
N ASP A 351 -2.20 6.09 26.40
CA ASP A 351 -1.43 6.03 27.63
C ASP A 351 0.04 5.64 27.39
N TYR A 352 0.43 5.43 26.12
CA TYR A 352 1.80 5.08 25.72
C TYR A 352 2.49 6.25 25.04
N ASP A 353 3.82 6.30 25.17
CA ASP A 353 4.61 7.36 24.59
C ASP A 353 4.72 7.29 23.06
N LYS A 354 4.83 8.43 22.44
CA LYS A 354 5.23 8.60 21.04
C LYS A 354 6.76 8.73 20.99
N ILE A 355 7.45 7.66 20.62
CA ILE A 355 8.89 7.59 20.67
C ILE A 355 9.48 7.89 19.29
N ASN A 356 10.23 9.00 19.21
CA ASN A 356 11.02 9.38 18.06
C ASN A 356 12.48 8.96 18.29
N LEU A 357 13.02 8.14 17.41
CA LEU A 357 14.40 7.65 17.53
C LEU A 357 15.43 8.77 17.42
N LEU A 358 15.11 9.87 16.71
CA LEU A 358 16.02 11.02 16.61
C LEU A 358 16.10 11.79 17.93
N ASP A 359 15.00 11.86 18.67
CA ASP A 359 14.98 12.54 19.97
C ASP A 359 15.62 11.64 21.04
N THR A 360 15.43 10.31 20.96
CA THR A 360 15.94 9.35 21.93
C THR A 360 17.47 9.17 21.84
N PHE A 361 18.02 9.07 20.62
CA PHE A 361 19.43 8.76 20.39
C PHE A 361 20.20 9.95 19.81
N GLY A 362 19.59 11.12 19.71
CA GLY A 362 20.09 12.27 18.96
C GLY A 362 19.97 12.09 17.44
N PRO A 363 20.09 13.17 16.65
CA PRO A 363 19.83 13.13 15.21
C PRO A 363 20.65 12.08 14.46
N ILE A 364 21.97 12.05 14.67
CA ILE A 364 22.86 11.08 14.03
C ILE A 364 22.66 9.67 14.60
N GLY A 365 22.52 9.55 15.93
CA GLY A 365 22.30 8.26 16.59
C GLY A 365 21.01 7.59 16.13
N GLY A 366 19.90 8.33 16.06
CA GLY A 366 18.61 7.81 15.57
C GLY A 366 18.66 7.39 14.10
N LEU A 367 19.39 8.14 13.25
CA LEU A 367 19.64 7.76 11.86
C LEU A 367 20.44 6.43 11.80
N LEU A 368 21.53 6.32 12.55
CA LEU A 368 22.37 5.11 12.59
C LEU A 368 21.58 3.90 13.11
N VAL A 369 20.79 4.05 14.16
CA VAL A 369 19.92 2.98 14.69
C VAL A 369 18.93 2.52 13.61
N THR A 370 18.30 3.44 12.90
CA THR A 370 17.39 3.11 11.81
C THR A 370 18.09 2.33 10.70
N TYR A 371 19.27 2.73 10.28
CA TYR A 371 20.05 2.00 9.27
C TYR A 371 20.52 0.63 9.77
N LEU A 372 20.93 0.52 11.03
CA LEU A 372 21.30 -0.76 11.64
C LEU A 372 20.10 -1.73 11.59
N LEU A 373 18.93 -1.28 12.00
CA LEU A 373 17.72 -2.10 11.98
C LEU A 373 17.31 -2.49 10.54
N LEU A 374 17.43 -1.58 9.56
CA LEU A 374 17.20 -1.90 8.14
C LEU A 374 18.22 -2.92 7.61
N ALA A 375 19.50 -2.78 7.98
CA ALA A 375 20.53 -3.72 7.60
C ALA A 375 20.30 -5.11 8.22
N LEU A 376 19.89 -5.18 9.50
CA LEU A 376 19.50 -6.42 10.17
C LEU A 376 18.26 -7.06 9.50
N ALA A 377 17.25 -6.26 9.15
CA ALA A 377 16.09 -6.75 8.40
C ALA A 377 16.50 -7.31 7.03
N PHE A 378 17.39 -6.64 6.31
CA PHE A 378 17.91 -7.12 5.02
C PHE A 378 18.71 -8.42 5.16
N ALA A 379 19.60 -8.49 6.16
CA ALA A 379 20.35 -9.71 6.47
C ALA A 379 19.43 -10.88 6.86
N ALA A 380 18.36 -10.59 7.64
CA ALA A 380 17.35 -11.57 7.97
C ALA A 380 16.63 -12.11 6.72
N MET A 381 16.33 -11.26 5.72
CA MET A 381 15.74 -11.71 4.44
C MET A 381 16.71 -12.63 3.68
N LEU A 382 17.99 -12.31 3.63
CA LEU A 382 19.00 -13.16 2.97
C LEU A 382 19.16 -14.51 3.68
N TRP A 383 19.19 -14.49 5.01
CA TRP A 383 19.29 -15.71 5.81
C TRP A 383 18.05 -16.59 5.65
N TRP A 384 16.83 -15.99 5.70
CA TRP A 384 15.57 -16.68 5.51
C TRP A 384 15.47 -17.36 4.14
N GLU A 385 15.83 -16.65 3.08
CA GLU A 385 15.82 -17.20 1.72
C GLU A 385 16.71 -18.42 1.60
N LYS A 386 17.95 -18.33 2.11
CA LYS A 386 18.90 -19.47 2.14
C LYS A 386 18.35 -20.66 2.93
N ARG A 387 17.76 -20.40 4.11
CA ARG A 387 17.21 -21.43 4.98
C ARG A 387 15.99 -22.12 4.32
N PHE A 388 15.08 -21.34 3.75
CA PHE A 388 13.86 -21.84 3.13
C PHE A 388 14.18 -22.78 1.96
N PHE A 389 15.08 -22.41 1.08
CA PHE A 389 15.44 -23.22 -0.09
C PHE A 389 16.34 -24.43 0.26
N ARG A 390 17.11 -24.37 1.34
CA ARG A 390 17.78 -25.56 1.89
C ARG A 390 16.78 -26.61 2.40
N ALA A 391 15.72 -26.17 3.05
CA ALA A 391 14.69 -27.05 3.58
C ALA A 391 13.72 -27.56 2.50
N LYS A 392 13.63 -26.89 1.34
CA LYS A 392 12.73 -27.23 0.24
C LYS A 392 13.43 -27.04 -1.11
N PRO A 393 14.36 -27.94 -1.49
CA PRO A 393 15.13 -27.80 -2.74
C PRO A 393 14.26 -27.81 -3.99
N GLU A 394 13.12 -28.51 -4.00
CA GLU A 394 12.16 -28.52 -5.11
C GLU A 394 11.58 -27.11 -5.42
N ALA A 395 11.40 -26.29 -4.41
CA ALA A 395 10.89 -24.92 -4.58
C ALA A 395 11.88 -24.02 -5.35
N GLN A 396 13.17 -24.32 -5.28
CA GLN A 396 14.20 -23.60 -6.02
C GLN A 396 14.12 -23.83 -7.52
N VAL A 397 13.83 -25.06 -7.93
CA VAL A 397 13.68 -25.44 -9.35
C VAL A 397 12.52 -24.68 -10.00
N VAL A 398 11.39 -24.56 -9.29
CA VAL A 398 10.24 -23.78 -9.76
C VAL A 398 10.58 -22.28 -9.88
N ASN A 399 11.42 -21.78 -8.97
CA ASN A 399 11.79 -20.36 -8.96
C ASN A 399 12.72 -19.98 -10.14
N LEU A 400 13.60 -20.88 -10.56
CA LEU A 400 14.48 -20.67 -11.73
C LEU A 400 13.73 -20.73 -13.07
N ARG A 401 12.62 -21.47 -13.13
CA ARG A 401 11.78 -21.57 -14.34
C ARG A 401 10.77 -20.43 -14.49
N SER A 402 10.55 -19.63 -13.47
CA SER A 402 9.58 -18.52 -13.44
C SER A 402 10.18 -17.13 -13.69
N VAL A 403 11.44 -17.05 -14.08
CA VAL A 403 12.09 -15.79 -14.50
C VAL A 403 12.02 -15.72 -16.03
N PRO A 404 11.16 -14.85 -16.62
CA PRO A 404 11.22 -14.54 -18.04
C PRO A 404 12.39 -13.61 -18.36
#